data_1c0157a011fa75302169a8f7de6ceab7
#
_entry.id   1c0157a011fa75302169a8f7de6ceab7
#
_cell.length_a   1.000
_cell.length_b   1.000
_cell.length_c   1.000
_cell.angle_alpha   90.00
_cell.angle_beta   90.00
_cell.angle_gamma   90.00
#
_symmetry.space_group_name_H-M   'P 1'
#
loop_
_entity.id
_entity.type
_entity.pdbx_description
1 polymer ?
#
loop_
_entity_poly.entity_id
_entity_poly.type
_entity_poly.pdbx_seq_one_letter_code
_entity_poly.pdbx_strand_id
1 'polypeptide(L)'
;MVRLWWLLIFVMLTTKGWAAEFQLSSPTIKSQGKIGHEHVFAGFGCSGGNVSPALQWQGAPKDTKSFALTMYDPDAPTGSGWWHWVIFNLPPTLNSLPANAGKLDGGIAPAGSIQSVTDFGQPGYGGPCPPAGDKPHRYIFTLYALKLDQVPLRSDASGAMVGFYLRQNMIAKASFTAFYGR
;
A
#
# COMPACT_ATOMS: atom_id res chain seq x y z
N MET A 1 -24.15 14.31 69.13
CA MET A 1 -24.68 14.29 67.78
C MET A 1 -23.49 14.37 66.82
N VAL A 2 -23.06 13.23 66.24
CA VAL A 2 -21.90 13.14 65.35
C VAL A 2 -22.46 13.09 63.93
N ARG A 3 -22.17 14.12 63.09
CA ARG A 3 -22.54 14.17 61.68
C ARG A 3 -21.47 13.45 60.84
N LEU A 4 -21.82 12.28 60.32
CA LEU A 4 -21.01 11.51 59.37
C LEU A 4 -21.16 12.12 57.99
N TRP A 5 -20.08 12.72 57.44
CA TRP A 5 -20.02 13.20 56.05
C TRP A 5 -19.54 12.06 55.18
N TRP A 6 -20.41 11.58 54.28
CA TRP A 6 -20.06 10.64 53.23
C TRP A 6 -19.42 11.40 52.08
N LEU A 7 -18.09 11.23 51.89
CA LEU A 7 -17.39 11.69 50.68
C LEU A 7 -17.65 10.69 49.57
N LEU A 8 -18.51 11.06 48.61
CA LEU A 8 -18.68 10.35 47.34
C LEU A 8 -17.45 10.61 46.44
N ILE A 9 -16.55 9.63 46.37
CA ILE A 9 -15.43 9.64 45.39
C ILE A 9 -15.99 9.28 44.01
N PHE A 10 -16.07 10.29 43.15
CA PHE A 10 -16.46 10.11 41.76
C PHE A 10 -15.23 9.61 40.99
N VAL A 11 -15.12 8.30 40.76
CA VAL A 11 -14.08 7.71 39.91
C VAL A 11 -14.43 7.98 38.45
N MET A 12 -13.77 8.98 37.83
CA MET A 12 -13.84 9.20 36.40
C MET A 12 -13.06 8.08 35.67
N LEU A 13 -13.79 7.12 35.15
CA LEU A 13 -13.27 6.14 34.19
C LEU A 13 -12.95 6.86 32.89
N THR A 14 -11.69 7.22 32.65
CA THR A 14 -11.22 7.69 31.37
C THR A 14 -11.13 6.50 30.42
N THR A 15 -12.11 6.34 29.55
CA THR A 15 -12.02 5.42 28.41
C THR A 15 -10.96 5.95 27.43
N LYS A 16 -9.77 5.36 27.45
CA LYS A 16 -8.80 5.55 26.35
C LYS A 16 -9.44 4.95 25.10
N GLY A 17 -10.02 5.79 24.25
CA GLY A 17 -10.41 5.39 22.91
C GLY A 17 -9.17 4.89 22.16
N TRP A 18 -9.08 3.59 21.90
CA TRP A 18 -8.06 3.06 21.00
C TRP A 18 -8.33 3.63 19.60
N ALA A 19 -7.38 4.42 19.08
CA ALA A 19 -7.39 4.75 17.68
C ALA A 19 -7.31 3.43 16.90
N ALA A 20 -8.18 3.26 15.89
CA ALA A 20 -8.15 2.08 15.05
C ALA A 20 -6.74 1.95 14.43
N GLU A 21 -6.19 0.74 14.45
CA GLU A 21 -4.89 0.45 13.84
C GLU A 21 -4.94 0.76 12.33
N PHE A 22 -3.87 1.39 11.81
CA PHE A 22 -3.76 1.63 10.37
C PHE A 22 -3.56 0.31 9.63
N GLN A 23 -4.52 -0.10 8.82
CA GLN A 23 -4.57 -1.39 8.15
C GLN A 23 -4.78 -1.22 6.65
N LEU A 24 -4.11 -2.09 5.87
CA LEU A 24 -4.26 -2.24 4.43
C LEU A 24 -4.72 -3.68 4.13
N SER A 25 -5.69 -3.82 3.25
CA SER A 25 -6.21 -5.12 2.81
C SER A 25 -6.64 -5.09 1.35
N SER A 26 -6.92 -6.26 0.79
CA SER A 26 -7.53 -6.41 -0.53
C SER A 26 -8.72 -7.38 -0.44
N PRO A 27 -9.83 -7.10 -1.13
CA PRO A 27 -10.95 -8.04 -1.21
C PRO A 27 -10.64 -9.28 -2.07
N THR A 28 -9.65 -9.20 -2.98
CA THR A 28 -9.29 -10.27 -3.91
C THR A 28 -8.03 -11.02 -3.52
N ILE A 29 -7.16 -10.42 -2.69
CA ILE A 29 -5.89 -11.03 -2.26
C ILE A 29 -5.88 -11.10 -0.73
N LYS A 30 -5.92 -12.31 -0.17
CA LYS A 30 -5.77 -12.51 1.28
C LYS A 30 -4.33 -12.26 1.71
N SER A 31 -4.14 -11.62 2.88
CA SER A 31 -2.83 -11.55 3.52
C SER A 31 -2.27 -12.95 3.73
N GLN A 32 -1.00 -13.16 3.41
CA GLN A 32 -0.31 -14.45 3.38
C GLN A 32 -0.91 -15.46 2.38
N GLY A 33 -1.79 -15.01 1.47
CA GLY A 33 -2.42 -15.84 0.46
C GLY A 33 -1.69 -15.83 -0.89
N LYS A 34 -2.20 -16.62 -1.82
CA LYS A 34 -1.72 -16.68 -3.20
C LYS A 34 -2.36 -15.57 -4.03
N ILE A 35 -1.57 -14.92 -4.90
CA ILE A 35 -2.06 -13.96 -5.88
C ILE A 35 -2.74 -14.72 -7.03
N GLY A 36 -3.95 -14.29 -7.39
CA GLY A 36 -4.74 -14.87 -8.49
C GLY A 36 -4.18 -14.54 -9.86
N HIS A 37 -4.51 -15.36 -10.86
CA HIS A 37 -4.02 -15.24 -12.23
C HIS A 37 -4.39 -13.91 -12.90
N GLU A 38 -5.51 -13.31 -12.54
CA GLU A 38 -5.92 -12.00 -13.03
C GLU A 38 -4.92 -10.88 -12.70
N HIS A 39 -4.17 -11.02 -11.62
CA HIS A 39 -3.16 -10.05 -11.18
C HIS A 39 -1.76 -10.32 -11.72
N VAL A 40 -1.53 -11.49 -12.34
CA VAL A 40 -0.22 -11.92 -12.85
C VAL A 40 0.14 -11.13 -14.11
N PHE A 41 1.43 -10.87 -14.30
CA PHE A 41 1.96 -10.12 -15.44
C PHE A 41 1.60 -10.76 -16.80
N ALA A 42 1.40 -9.93 -17.80
CA ALA A 42 1.24 -10.34 -19.20
C ALA A 42 2.54 -10.04 -19.95
N GLY A 43 3.50 -10.94 -19.87
CA GLY A 43 4.84 -10.79 -20.46
C GLY A 43 5.87 -11.63 -19.72
N PHE A 44 7.12 -11.65 -20.16
CA PHE A 44 8.23 -12.43 -19.60
C PHE A 44 7.91 -13.93 -19.47
N GLY A 45 7.09 -14.46 -20.37
CA GLY A 45 6.62 -15.85 -20.35
C GLY A 45 5.45 -16.10 -19.38
N CYS A 46 4.86 -15.07 -18.79
CA CYS A 46 3.59 -15.13 -18.08
C CYS A 46 2.44 -14.64 -18.97
N SER A 47 1.23 -15.13 -18.69
CA SER A 47 0.02 -14.86 -19.48
C SER A 47 -1.17 -14.42 -18.61
N GLY A 48 -0.90 -13.70 -17.50
CA GLY A 48 -1.95 -13.22 -16.60
C GLY A 48 -2.72 -12.02 -17.14
N GLY A 49 -3.73 -11.58 -16.38
CA GLY A 49 -4.54 -10.42 -16.74
C GLY A 49 -3.86 -9.08 -16.53
N ASN A 50 -2.77 -9.03 -15.78
CA ASN A 50 -2.05 -7.82 -15.37
C ASN A 50 -2.96 -6.72 -14.78
N VAL A 51 -4.01 -7.11 -14.07
CA VAL A 51 -4.96 -6.22 -13.41
C VAL A 51 -4.46 -5.93 -12.01
N SER A 52 -4.22 -4.67 -11.65
CA SER A 52 -3.89 -4.30 -10.26
C SER A 52 -5.06 -4.63 -9.34
N PRO A 53 -4.80 -5.17 -8.13
CA PRO A 53 -5.86 -5.53 -7.20
C PRO A 53 -6.62 -4.30 -6.68
N ALA A 54 -7.89 -4.49 -6.32
CA ALA A 54 -8.58 -3.55 -5.47
C ALA A 54 -7.95 -3.59 -4.07
N LEU A 55 -7.78 -2.40 -3.48
CA LEU A 55 -7.19 -2.21 -2.16
C LEU A 55 -8.09 -1.34 -1.30
N GLN A 56 -8.10 -1.58 0.01
CA GLN A 56 -8.84 -0.77 0.97
C GLN A 56 -8.06 -0.62 2.26
N TRP A 57 -8.25 0.50 2.94
CA TRP A 57 -7.58 0.80 4.19
C TRP A 57 -8.45 1.54 5.18
N GLN A 58 -8.08 1.45 6.44
CA GLN A 58 -8.75 2.12 7.55
C GLN A 58 -7.75 2.51 8.64
N GLY A 59 -8.17 3.36 9.55
CA GLY A 59 -7.34 3.73 10.71
C GLY A 59 -6.14 4.62 10.37
N ALA A 60 -6.16 5.32 9.24
CA ALA A 60 -5.10 6.26 8.90
C ALA A 60 -4.98 7.37 9.95
N PRO A 61 -3.76 7.84 10.28
CA PRO A 61 -3.55 8.96 11.18
C PRO A 61 -4.29 10.22 10.71
N LYS A 62 -4.86 10.98 11.66
CA LYS A 62 -5.65 12.20 11.36
C LYS A 62 -4.86 13.27 10.62
N ASP A 63 -3.53 13.34 10.85
CA ASP A 63 -2.65 14.33 10.23
C ASP A 63 -2.14 13.91 8.84
N THR A 64 -2.71 12.85 8.26
CA THR A 64 -2.36 12.39 6.92
C THR A 64 -2.76 13.43 5.88
N LYS A 65 -1.79 13.87 5.08
CA LYS A 65 -2.00 14.85 4.00
C LYS A 65 -2.06 14.23 2.61
N SER A 66 -1.41 13.09 2.42
CA SER A 66 -1.54 12.26 1.22
C SER A 66 -1.19 10.81 1.52
N PHE A 67 -1.54 9.92 0.59
CA PHE A 67 -1.08 8.54 0.63
C PHE A 67 -0.17 8.22 -0.55
N ALA A 68 0.64 7.17 -0.37
CA ALA A 68 1.37 6.50 -1.44
C ALA A 68 1.29 4.99 -1.24
N LEU A 69 1.27 4.24 -2.33
CA LEU A 69 1.24 2.78 -2.32
C LEU A 69 2.41 2.23 -3.13
N THR A 70 3.01 1.18 -2.62
CA THR A 70 4.02 0.41 -3.36
C THR A 70 3.68 -1.08 -3.33
N MET A 71 4.02 -1.80 -4.41
CA MET A 71 4.14 -3.25 -4.45
C MET A 71 5.58 -3.62 -4.80
N TYR A 72 6.22 -4.41 -3.96
CA TYR A 72 7.63 -4.74 -4.06
C TYR A 72 7.88 -6.22 -3.81
N ASP A 73 8.73 -6.82 -4.66
CA ASP A 73 9.20 -8.20 -4.55
C ASP A 73 10.66 -8.19 -4.06
N PRO A 74 10.93 -8.53 -2.79
CA PRO A 74 12.29 -8.61 -2.27
C PRO A 74 13.04 -9.88 -2.70
N ASP A 75 12.36 -10.87 -3.27
CA ASP A 75 12.92 -12.18 -3.60
C ASP A 75 13.36 -12.27 -5.06
N ALA A 76 13.06 -11.26 -5.88
CA ALA A 76 13.50 -11.21 -7.27
C ALA A 76 15.05 -11.28 -7.36
N PRO A 77 15.62 -12.14 -8.24
CA PRO A 77 17.06 -12.39 -8.30
C PRO A 77 17.83 -11.28 -9.04
N THR A 78 17.63 -10.03 -8.63
CA THR A 78 18.23 -8.83 -9.25
C THR A 78 19.26 -8.12 -8.37
N GLY A 79 19.47 -8.59 -7.15
CA GLY A 79 20.34 -7.96 -6.14
C GLY A 79 19.68 -6.78 -5.41
N SER A 80 18.59 -6.23 -5.93
CA SER A 80 17.84 -5.11 -5.33
C SER A 80 16.34 -5.37 -5.21
N GLY A 81 15.87 -6.60 -5.47
CA GLY A 81 14.45 -6.91 -5.57
C GLY A 81 13.82 -6.31 -6.83
N TRP A 82 12.48 -6.15 -6.84
CA TRP A 82 11.74 -5.66 -8.00
C TRP A 82 10.54 -4.83 -7.57
N TRP A 83 10.45 -3.59 -8.07
CA TRP A 83 9.31 -2.72 -7.89
C TRP A 83 8.25 -3.03 -8.93
N HIS A 84 7.07 -3.45 -8.49
CA HIS A 84 5.95 -3.86 -9.33
C HIS A 84 4.93 -2.76 -9.57
N TRP A 85 4.73 -1.89 -8.58
CA TRP A 85 3.79 -0.77 -8.64
C TRP A 85 4.21 0.30 -7.64
N VAL A 86 4.21 1.55 -8.10
CA VAL A 86 4.51 2.72 -7.28
C VAL A 86 3.55 3.83 -7.68
N ILE A 87 2.64 4.19 -6.79
CA ILE A 87 1.69 5.29 -6.98
C ILE A 87 1.71 6.19 -5.74
N PHE A 88 1.76 7.51 -5.94
CA PHE A 88 1.83 8.49 -4.86
C PHE A 88 0.97 9.72 -5.17
N ASN A 89 0.89 10.66 -4.21
CA ASN A 89 -0.02 11.82 -4.25
C ASN A 89 -1.50 11.40 -4.29
N LEU A 90 -1.82 10.29 -3.62
CA LEU A 90 -3.20 9.88 -3.42
C LEU A 90 -3.86 10.82 -2.41
N PRO A 91 -5.06 11.36 -2.70
CA PRO A 91 -5.78 12.26 -1.79
C PRO A 91 -6.00 11.67 -0.39
N PRO A 92 -5.91 12.46 0.69
CA PRO A 92 -6.10 11.99 2.06
C PRO A 92 -7.53 11.55 2.38
N THR A 93 -8.48 11.92 1.53
CA THR A 93 -9.90 11.52 1.64
C THR A 93 -10.19 10.11 1.15
N LEU A 94 -9.23 9.48 0.47
CA LEU A 94 -9.38 8.11 -0.02
C LEU A 94 -9.23 7.09 1.10
N ASN A 95 -9.98 6.01 0.97
CA ASN A 95 -9.86 4.81 1.79
C ASN A 95 -9.78 3.53 0.95
N SER A 96 -9.69 3.66 -0.39
CA SER A 96 -9.59 2.52 -1.30
C SER A 96 -8.99 2.93 -2.66
N LEU A 97 -8.49 1.92 -3.38
CA LEU A 97 -8.19 1.97 -4.81
C LEU A 97 -9.01 0.87 -5.49
N PRO A 98 -9.70 1.17 -6.59
CA PRO A 98 -10.43 0.16 -7.35
C PRO A 98 -9.47 -0.82 -8.05
N ALA A 99 -9.95 -1.99 -8.43
CA ALA A 99 -9.21 -2.87 -9.32
C ALA A 99 -8.86 -2.12 -10.60
N ASN A 100 -7.71 -2.46 -11.20
CA ASN A 100 -7.19 -1.84 -12.42
C ASN A 100 -6.76 -0.35 -12.29
N ALA A 101 -6.69 0.20 -11.06
CA ALA A 101 -6.17 1.56 -10.83
C ALA A 101 -4.70 1.72 -11.27
N GLY A 102 -3.96 0.61 -11.37
CA GLY A 102 -2.57 0.59 -11.86
C GLY A 102 -2.41 0.70 -13.37
N LYS A 103 -3.49 0.65 -14.15
CA LYS A 103 -3.45 0.83 -15.60
C LYS A 103 -3.27 2.31 -15.93
N LEU A 104 -2.37 2.63 -16.85
CA LEU A 104 -2.11 4.02 -17.26
C LEU A 104 -3.23 4.57 -18.15
N ASP A 105 -3.70 3.73 -19.07
CA ASP A 105 -4.76 4.11 -20.01
C ASP A 105 -6.13 3.77 -19.42
N GLY A 106 -6.99 4.77 -19.26
CA GLY A 106 -8.36 4.53 -18.79
C GLY A 106 -8.83 5.35 -17.60
N GLY A 107 -7.96 6.16 -16.97
CA GLY A 107 -8.37 7.18 -16.00
C GLY A 107 -8.97 6.68 -14.68
N ILE A 108 -8.70 5.42 -14.28
CA ILE A 108 -9.22 4.84 -13.03
C ILE A 108 -8.39 5.27 -11.81
N ALA A 109 -7.11 5.62 -12.02
CA ALA A 109 -6.28 6.15 -10.94
C ALA A 109 -6.87 7.46 -10.41
N PRO A 110 -6.81 7.71 -9.08
CA PRO A 110 -7.34 8.94 -8.50
C PRO A 110 -6.72 10.20 -9.13
N ALA A 111 -7.54 11.20 -9.38
CA ALA A 111 -7.08 12.47 -9.95
C ALA A 111 -5.94 13.09 -9.12
N GLY A 112 -4.89 13.58 -9.79
CA GLY A 112 -3.71 14.16 -9.17
C GLY A 112 -2.66 13.14 -8.67
N SER A 113 -2.98 11.84 -8.66
CA SER A 113 -1.99 10.81 -8.36
C SER A 113 -0.99 10.63 -9.50
N ILE A 114 0.22 10.20 -9.14
CA ILE A 114 1.30 9.92 -10.08
C ILE A 114 1.71 8.46 -9.93
N GLN A 115 1.75 7.73 -11.02
CA GLN A 115 2.38 6.42 -11.10
C GLN A 115 3.79 6.60 -11.66
N SER A 116 4.81 6.10 -10.95
CA SER A 116 6.19 6.24 -11.39
C SER A 116 6.75 4.97 -11.99
N VAL A 117 7.89 5.12 -12.65
CA VAL A 117 8.61 4.01 -13.28
C VAL A 117 8.86 2.90 -12.28
N THR A 118 8.54 1.68 -12.71
CA THR A 118 8.82 0.43 -12.03
C THR A 118 10.04 -0.26 -12.68
N ASP A 119 10.48 -1.39 -12.13
CA ASP A 119 11.59 -2.15 -12.71
C ASP A 119 11.21 -2.85 -14.04
N PHE A 120 9.93 -2.76 -14.45
CA PHE A 120 9.51 -3.09 -15.83
C PHE A 120 9.89 -2.01 -16.87
N GLY A 121 10.55 -0.89 -16.44
CA GLY A 121 10.99 0.20 -17.32
C GLY A 121 9.88 1.19 -17.71
N GLN A 122 8.69 1.08 -17.12
CA GLN A 122 7.54 1.95 -17.37
C GLN A 122 6.71 2.17 -16.09
N PRO A 123 5.94 3.26 -16.00
CA PRO A 123 4.97 3.46 -14.93
C PRO A 123 3.84 2.44 -14.96
N GLY A 124 3.06 2.41 -13.86
CA GLY A 124 1.88 1.58 -13.74
C GLY A 124 2.13 0.27 -13.01
N TYR A 125 1.14 -0.61 -13.04
CA TYR A 125 1.18 -1.92 -12.40
C TYR A 125 1.79 -2.97 -13.33
N GLY A 126 2.80 -3.68 -12.84
CA GLY A 126 3.31 -4.92 -13.42
C GLY A 126 3.09 -6.06 -12.42
N GLY A 127 2.31 -7.05 -12.81
CA GLY A 127 1.99 -8.18 -11.94
C GLY A 127 3.15 -9.11 -11.66
N PRO A 128 2.98 -10.10 -10.76
CA PRO A 128 3.96 -11.15 -10.51
C PRO A 128 4.32 -11.96 -11.76
N CYS A 129 5.61 -12.21 -11.93
CA CYS A 129 6.11 -13.18 -12.93
C CYS A 129 7.53 -13.65 -12.54
N PRO A 130 7.68 -14.40 -11.43
CA PRO A 130 8.98 -14.88 -11.01
C PRO A 130 9.53 -15.92 -12.00
N PRO A 131 10.83 -16.21 -11.99
CA PRO A 131 11.39 -17.30 -12.79
C PRO A 131 10.68 -18.62 -12.52
N ALA A 132 10.53 -19.44 -13.56
CA ALA A 132 9.90 -20.76 -13.43
C ALA A 132 10.77 -21.67 -12.56
N GLY A 133 10.16 -22.35 -11.59
CA GLY A 133 10.85 -23.26 -10.68
C GLY A 133 11.40 -22.59 -9.43
N ASP A 134 11.37 -21.27 -9.30
CA ASP A 134 11.72 -20.59 -8.08
C ASP A 134 10.67 -20.87 -6.98
N LYS A 135 11.10 -20.73 -5.72
CA LYS A 135 10.16 -20.71 -4.60
C LYS A 135 9.18 -19.56 -4.80
N PRO A 136 7.94 -19.67 -4.31
CA PRO A 136 7.00 -18.55 -4.37
C PRO A 136 7.61 -17.28 -3.78
N HIS A 137 7.66 -16.20 -4.57
CA HIS A 137 8.14 -14.89 -4.15
C HIS A 137 7.10 -14.18 -3.28
N ARG A 138 7.59 -13.30 -2.43
CA ARG A 138 6.78 -12.38 -1.62
C ARG A 138 6.48 -11.12 -2.40
N TYR A 139 5.23 -10.73 -2.43
CA TYR A 139 4.80 -9.45 -2.98
C TYR A 139 4.24 -8.63 -1.83
N ILE A 140 4.98 -7.58 -1.44
CA ILE A 140 4.69 -6.74 -0.28
C ILE A 140 3.97 -5.49 -0.77
N PHE A 141 2.69 -5.38 -0.44
CA PHE A 141 1.91 -4.17 -0.64
C PHE A 141 2.08 -3.28 0.59
N THR A 142 2.51 -2.04 0.40
CA THR A 142 2.70 -1.09 1.50
C THR A 142 2.02 0.24 1.17
N LEU A 143 1.11 0.66 2.03
CA LEU A 143 0.49 1.97 2.00
C LEU A 143 1.17 2.86 3.04
N TYR A 144 1.57 4.05 2.61
CA TYR A 144 2.20 5.08 3.44
C TYR A 144 1.23 6.23 3.64
N ALA A 145 1.00 6.62 4.90
CA ALA A 145 0.36 7.87 5.27
C ALA A 145 1.43 8.94 5.43
N LEU A 146 1.34 10.04 4.69
CA LEU A 146 2.40 11.04 4.57
C LEU A 146 2.01 12.37 5.22
N LYS A 147 3.04 13.08 5.74
CA LYS A 147 2.93 14.47 6.24
C LYS A 147 3.03 15.53 5.14
N LEU A 148 3.26 15.13 3.88
CA LEU A 148 3.31 15.99 2.71
C LEU A 148 2.00 15.94 1.96
N ASP A 149 1.54 17.09 1.47
CA ASP A 149 0.41 17.16 0.54
C ASP A 149 0.77 16.53 -0.80
N GLN A 150 2.02 16.72 -1.25
CA GLN A 150 2.55 16.14 -2.48
C GLN A 150 4.03 15.76 -2.32
N VAL A 151 4.38 14.57 -2.79
CA VAL A 151 5.76 14.15 -3.00
C VAL A 151 6.25 14.88 -4.27
N PRO A 152 7.35 15.67 -4.21
CA PRO A 152 7.79 16.51 -5.33
C PRO A 152 8.59 15.70 -6.36
N LEU A 153 8.02 14.60 -6.84
CA LEU A 153 8.62 13.73 -7.84
C LEU A 153 7.70 13.59 -9.05
N ARG A 154 8.29 13.22 -10.18
CA ARG A 154 7.60 12.99 -11.44
C ARG A 154 7.46 11.49 -11.71
N SER A 155 6.73 11.15 -12.77
CA SER A 155 6.51 9.77 -13.18
C SER A 155 7.77 9.02 -13.65
N ASP A 156 8.85 9.74 -13.96
CA ASP A 156 10.16 9.17 -14.31
C ASP A 156 11.05 8.82 -13.11
N ALA A 157 10.62 9.12 -11.88
CA ALA A 157 11.34 8.75 -10.67
C ALA A 157 11.36 7.22 -10.48
N SER A 158 12.52 6.66 -10.10
CA SER A 158 12.63 5.23 -9.78
C SER A 158 11.89 4.87 -8.49
N GLY A 159 11.47 3.60 -8.35
CA GLY A 159 10.86 3.09 -7.12
C GLY A 159 11.74 3.32 -5.88
N ALA A 160 13.06 3.21 -6.02
CA ALA A 160 14.02 3.49 -4.94
C ALA A 160 14.01 4.97 -4.52
N MET A 161 13.97 5.90 -5.48
CA MET A 161 13.90 7.34 -5.20
C MET A 161 12.59 7.68 -4.50
N VAL A 162 11.45 7.18 -5.01
CA VAL A 162 10.16 7.37 -4.35
C VAL A 162 10.21 6.79 -2.94
N GLY A 163 10.70 5.56 -2.76
CA GLY A 163 10.84 4.90 -1.46
C GLY A 163 11.65 5.72 -0.45
N PHE A 164 12.69 6.42 -0.88
CA PHE A 164 13.46 7.35 -0.04
C PHE A 164 12.56 8.49 0.48
N TYR A 165 11.83 9.19 -0.42
CA TYR A 165 10.92 10.28 -0.03
C TYR A 165 9.81 9.80 0.90
N LEU A 166 9.22 8.62 0.62
CA LEU A 166 8.17 8.04 1.45
C LEU A 166 8.67 7.78 2.88
N ARG A 167 9.86 7.19 3.04
CA ARG A 167 10.45 6.90 4.36
C ARG A 167 10.73 8.16 5.19
N GLN A 168 11.17 9.24 4.56
CA GLN A 168 11.47 10.51 5.23
C GLN A 168 10.21 11.26 5.68
N ASN A 169 9.07 10.98 5.04
CA ASN A 169 7.85 11.77 5.19
C ASN A 169 6.65 10.97 5.69
N MET A 170 6.79 9.67 5.98
CA MET A 170 5.69 8.89 6.52
C MET A 170 5.39 9.25 7.97
N ILE A 171 4.11 9.31 8.29
CA ILE A 171 3.55 9.32 9.65
C ILE A 171 3.37 7.89 10.13
N ALA A 172 2.80 7.05 9.26
CA ALA A 172 2.56 5.64 9.50
C ALA A 172 2.60 4.87 8.18
N LYS A 173 2.69 3.55 8.28
CA LYS A 173 2.52 2.63 7.16
C LYS A 173 1.71 1.41 7.57
N ALA A 174 0.96 0.87 6.61
CA ALA A 174 0.27 -0.42 6.74
C ALA A 174 0.69 -1.32 5.58
N SER A 175 0.85 -2.62 5.81
CA SER A 175 1.28 -3.53 4.75
C SER A 175 0.69 -4.93 4.92
N PHE A 176 0.53 -5.62 3.79
CA PHE A 176 0.32 -7.05 3.77
C PHE A 176 1.22 -7.70 2.71
N THR A 177 1.47 -8.99 2.88
CA THR A 177 2.26 -9.81 1.95
C THR A 177 1.36 -10.86 1.32
N ALA A 178 1.56 -11.09 0.02
CA ALA A 178 0.97 -12.21 -0.70
C ALA A 178 2.06 -12.92 -1.50
N PHE A 179 1.75 -14.10 -2.03
CA PHE A 179 2.73 -14.97 -2.68
C PHE A 179 2.31 -15.35 -4.09
N TYR A 180 3.29 -15.49 -4.97
CA TYR A 180 3.11 -16.11 -6.28
C TYR A 180 4.36 -16.86 -6.69
N GLY A 181 4.17 -18.03 -7.32
CA GLY A 181 5.20 -18.85 -7.95
C GLY A 181 4.62 -19.65 -9.11
N ARG A 182 5.46 -20.09 -10.03
CA ARG A 182 5.09 -20.85 -11.26
C ARG A 182 6.05 -21.98 -11.56
#